data_7c6114b6c421369116d5e1148364c508
#
_entry.id   7c6114b6c421369116d5e1148364c508
#
_cell.length_a   1.000
_cell.length_b   1.000
_cell.length_c   1.000
_cell.angle_alpha   90.00
_cell.angle_beta   90.00
_cell.angle_gamma   90.00
#
_symmetry.space_group_name_H-M   'P 1'
#
loop_
_entity.id
_entity.type
_entity.pdbx_description
1 polymer ?
#
loop_
_entity_poly.entity_id
_entity_poly.type
_entity_poly.pdbx_seq_one_letter_code
_entity_poly.pdbx_strand_id
1 'polypeptide(L)'
;MPSTRWSHCGAEDLGVLQTIFWSAGASRNALAQRLAYSKSKANAMVAALLDEGLLDEVGLQESSGGRRAETLRLSETLGVVIGADLGATSMQIAVMRPDMTVLARHREPIDVRQGPGVILARVRGLMRELLARCGLAAHQVIAIGMGVPGPVDFESGQLVNPPLMPDWDGFSIRDYLREAFAAPVFVDNDVNLMALGEMYRLQRNLPNFLVIKVGTGIGCGIVCHGQVYRGANGSAGDVGHICVDQHGPRCHCGNQGCVEAMAAAPAMARMATEAAQRGESALLAERLQSTGTLTIEDVAQASRTGDVAANAIIQRAGSLVGQMLASIVTTRRMCSLRGG
;
A
#
# COMPACT_ATOMS: atom_id res chain seq x y z
N MET A 1 -19.62 4.13 20.42
CA MET A 1 -19.04 4.13 19.05
C MET A 1 -19.74 5.25 18.30
N PRO A 2 -19.06 6.15 17.59
CA PRO A 2 -19.75 7.06 16.70
C PRO A 2 -20.49 6.22 15.68
N SER A 3 -21.80 6.44 15.54
CA SER A 3 -22.60 5.82 14.50
C SER A 3 -22.09 6.33 13.17
N THR A 4 -21.35 5.48 12.42
CA THR A 4 -21.02 5.80 11.03
C THR A 4 -22.36 5.96 10.28
N ARG A 5 -22.47 6.98 9.41
CA ARG A 5 -23.72 7.26 8.66
C ARG A 5 -24.27 6.04 7.89
N TRP A 6 -23.41 5.05 7.63
CA TRP A 6 -23.76 3.79 6.95
C TRP A 6 -23.98 2.60 7.88
N SER A 7 -24.02 2.78 9.20
CA SER A 7 -24.23 1.68 10.16
C SER A 7 -25.62 1.01 10.03
N HIS A 8 -26.55 1.65 9.35
CA HIS A 8 -27.90 1.15 9.05
C HIS A 8 -28.02 0.53 7.64
N CYS A 9 -26.97 0.65 6.79
CA CYS A 9 -26.98 0.11 5.44
C CYS A 9 -27.06 -1.41 5.47
N GLY A 10 -27.99 -1.97 4.68
CA GLY A 10 -28.06 -3.40 4.43
C GLY A 10 -26.97 -3.90 3.49
N ALA A 11 -26.89 -5.20 3.30
CA ALA A 11 -25.90 -5.83 2.42
C ALA A 11 -26.01 -5.33 0.96
N GLU A 12 -27.22 -5.05 0.49
CA GLU A 12 -27.46 -4.55 -0.86
C GLU A 12 -26.98 -3.09 -1.03
N ASP A 13 -27.21 -2.24 -0.03
CA ASP A 13 -26.72 -0.85 -0.03
C ASP A 13 -25.19 -0.81 -0.03
N LEU A 14 -24.56 -1.63 0.82
CA LEU A 14 -23.12 -1.78 0.83
C LEU A 14 -22.59 -2.28 -0.52
N GLY A 15 -23.30 -3.17 -1.20
CA GLY A 15 -22.97 -3.63 -2.55
C GLY A 15 -22.96 -2.49 -3.57
N VAL A 16 -23.95 -1.57 -3.50
CA VAL A 16 -23.99 -0.37 -4.36
C VAL A 16 -22.82 0.56 -4.05
N LEU A 17 -22.60 0.90 -2.78
CA LEU A 17 -21.52 1.78 -2.34
C LEU A 17 -20.14 1.22 -2.73
N GLN A 18 -19.92 -0.07 -2.51
CA GLN A 18 -18.68 -0.75 -2.92
C GLN A 18 -18.48 -0.71 -4.44
N THR A 19 -19.54 -0.95 -5.21
CA THR A 19 -19.46 -0.92 -6.68
C THR A 19 -19.08 0.47 -7.18
N ILE A 20 -19.65 1.53 -6.60
CA ILE A 20 -19.34 2.92 -6.92
C ILE A 20 -17.88 3.23 -6.53
N PHE A 21 -17.46 2.85 -5.32
CA PHE A 21 -16.09 3.07 -4.84
C PHE A 21 -15.05 2.42 -5.78
N TRP A 22 -15.18 1.12 -6.04
CA TRP A 22 -14.21 0.38 -6.86
C TRP A 22 -14.21 0.78 -8.34
N SER A 23 -15.26 1.47 -8.80
CA SER A 23 -15.34 1.95 -10.18
C SER A 23 -14.90 3.41 -10.34
N ALA A 24 -14.46 4.06 -9.25
CA ALA A 24 -14.21 5.50 -9.20
C ALA A 24 -15.41 6.33 -9.70
N GLY A 25 -16.62 5.84 -9.41
CA GLY A 25 -17.89 6.36 -9.89
C GLY A 25 -18.61 5.42 -10.87
N ALA A 26 -19.93 5.47 -10.92
CA ALA A 26 -20.75 4.64 -11.80
C ALA A 26 -22.05 5.34 -12.19
N SER A 27 -22.60 5.01 -13.38
CA SER A 27 -23.99 5.38 -13.72
C SER A 27 -25.00 4.37 -13.16
N ARG A 28 -26.26 4.78 -13.01
CA ARG A 28 -27.35 3.87 -12.58
C ARG A 28 -27.46 2.62 -13.48
N ASN A 29 -27.25 2.76 -14.79
CA ASN A 29 -27.25 1.62 -15.72
C ASN A 29 -26.08 0.67 -15.47
N ALA A 30 -24.88 1.20 -15.23
CA ALA A 30 -23.70 0.37 -14.91
C ALA A 30 -23.88 -0.39 -13.59
N LEU A 31 -24.51 0.23 -12.58
CA LEU A 31 -24.84 -0.42 -11.31
C LEU A 31 -25.85 -1.57 -11.53
N ALA A 32 -26.92 -1.32 -12.30
CA ALA A 32 -27.91 -2.36 -12.61
C ALA A 32 -27.28 -3.58 -13.28
N GLN A 33 -26.36 -3.35 -14.23
CA GLN A 33 -25.66 -4.43 -14.91
C GLN A 33 -24.68 -5.19 -14.00
N ARG A 34 -23.84 -4.47 -13.24
CA ARG A 34 -22.80 -5.09 -12.40
C ARG A 34 -23.39 -5.88 -11.22
N LEU A 35 -24.50 -5.41 -10.66
CA LEU A 35 -25.18 -6.04 -9.52
C LEU A 35 -26.30 -7.01 -9.95
N ALA A 36 -26.51 -7.17 -11.24
CA ALA A 36 -27.62 -7.96 -11.79
C ALA A 36 -29.00 -7.52 -11.25
N TYR A 37 -29.20 -6.20 -11.05
CA TYR A 37 -30.48 -5.63 -10.60
C TYR A 37 -31.34 -5.19 -11.79
N SER A 38 -32.67 -5.18 -11.58
CA SER A 38 -33.56 -4.47 -12.51
C SER A 38 -33.26 -2.96 -12.45
N LYS A 39 -33.53 -2.25 -13.55
CA LYS A 39 -33.38 -0.78 -13.60
C LYS A 39 -34.19 -0.08 -12.51
N SER A 40 -35.40 -0.57 -12.24
CA SER A 40 -36.27 -0.03 -11.20
C SER A 40 -35.63 -0.19 -9.81
N LYS A 41 -35.12 -1.38 -9.48
CA LYS A 41 -34.44 -1.65 -8.20
C LYS A 41 -33.21 -0.75 -8.04
N ALA A 42 -32.34 -0.69 -9.05
CA ALA A 42 -31.14 0.14 -8.99
C ALA A 42 -31.48 1.64 -8.79
N ASN A 43 -32.52 2.14 -9.50
CA ASN A 43 -32.97 3.53 -9.34
C ASN A 43 -33.50 3.80 -7.92
N ALA A 44 -34.31 2.91 -7.37
CA ALA A 44 -34.87 3.06 -6.02
C ALA A 44 -33.76 3.08 -4.95
N MET A 45 -32.79 2.17 -5.04
CA MET A 45 -31.66 2.12 -4.11
C MET A 45 -30.78 3.37 -4.21
N VAL A 46 -30.47 3.79 -5.42
CA VAL A 46 -29.67 5.02 -5.63
C VAL A 46 -30.41 6.24 -5.07
N ALA A 47 -31.73 6.35 -5.30
CA ALA A 47 -32.52 7.47 -4.76
C ALA A 47 -32.45 7.49 -3.23
N ALA A 48 -32.64 6.35 -2.56
CA ALA A 48 -32.53 6.26 -1.11
C ALA A 48 -31.13 6.69 -0.60
N LEU A 49 -30.05 6.20 -1.23
CA LEU A 49 -28.69 6.54 -0.83
C LEU A 49 -28.32 8.01 -1.09
N LEU A 50 -28.93 8.66 -2.10
CA LEU A 50 -28.84 10.11 -2.33
C LEU A 50 -29.58 10.89 -1.25
N ASP A 51 -30.81 10.49 -0.91
CA ASP A 51 -31.63 11.13 0.15
C ASP A 51 -30.94 11.03 1.52
N GLU A 52 -30.22 9.93 1.78
CA GLU A 52 -29.42 9.75 2.99
C GLU A 52 -28.08 10.51 2.96
N GLY A 53 -27.71 11.12 1.85
CA GLY A 53 -26.45 11.84 1.66
C GLY A 53 -25.22 10.93 1.65
N LEU A 54 -25.37 9.67 1.23
CA LEU A 54 -24.28 8.71 1.06
C LEU A 54 -23.66 8.78 -0.34
N LEU A 55 -24.42 9.25 -1.31
CA LEU A 55 -24.01 9.45 -2.69
C LEU A 55 -24.23 10.90 -3.13
N ASP A 56 -23.45 11.31 -4.12
CA ASP A 56 -23.62 12.56 -4.86
C ASP A 56 -23.73 12.26 -6.36
N GLU A 57 -24.51 13.05 -7.09
CA GLU A 57 -24.53 13.08 -8.55
C GLU A 57 -23.52 14.11 -9.05
N VAL A 58 -22.50 13.68 -9.76
CA VAL A 58 -21.41 14.54 -10.25
C VAL A 58 -21.28 14.43 -11.76
N GLY A 59 -21.57 15.55 -12.45
CA GLY A 59 -21.33 15.71 -13.87
C GLY A 59 -22.04 14.71 -14.77
N LEU A 60 -21.87 14.89 -16.06
CA LEU A 60 -22.39 14.01 -17.11
C LEU A 60 -21.21 13.24 -17.70
N GLN A 61 -21.30 11.91 -17.79
CA GLN A 61 -20.33 11.10 -18.51
C GLN A 61 -20.23 11.55 -19.99
N GLU A 62 -19.01 11.54 -20.55
CA GLU A 62 -18.85 11.66 -21.99
C GLU A 62 -19.61 10.52 -22.68
N SER A 63 -20.55 10.87 -23.58
CA SER A 63 -21.36 9.88 -24.27
C SER A 63 -20.77 9.54 -25.63
N SER A 64 -20.67 8.25 -25.91
CA SER A 64 -20.38 7.73 -27.25
C SER A 64 -21.62 7.66 -28.15
N GLY A 65 -22.59 8.56 -27.96
CA GLY A 65 -23.87 8.63 -28.71
C GLY A 65 -25.05 8.20 -27.86
N GLY A 66 -25.74 9.16 -27.22
CA GLY A 66 -26.94 8.96 -26.41
C GLY A 66 -27.10 10.03 -25.32
N ARG A 67 -28.19 9.98 -24.53
CA ARG A 67 -28.39 10.87 -23.39
C ARG A 67 -27.27 10.65 -22.37
N ARG A 68 -26.54 11.70 -22.04
CA ARG A 68 -25.48 11.69 -21.02
C ARG A 68 -26.02 11.19 -19.69
N ALA A 69 -25.38 10.18 -19.13
CA ALA A 69 -25.74 9.63 -17.83
C ALA A 69 -24.95 10.35 -16.73
N GLU A 70 -25.66 10.67 -15.63
CA GLU A 70 -25.03 11.21 -14.42
C GLU A 70 -24.13 10.16 -13.78
N THR A 71 -22.98 10.60 -13.32
CA THR A 71 -22.03 9.75 -12.56
C THR A 71 -22.32 9.90 -11.08
N LEU A 72 -22.51 8.77 -10.41
CA LEU A 72 -22.65 8.67 -8.96
C LEU A 72 -21.27 8.49 -8.32
N ARG A 73 -21.05 9.19 -7.22
CA ARG A 73 -19.84 9.04 -6.36
C ARG A 73 -20.26 8.96 -4.90
N LEU A 74 -19.34 8.47 -4.05
CA LEU A 74 -19.49 8.59 -2.61
C LEU A 74 -19.52 10.07 -2.21
N SER A 75 -20.46 10.44 -1.35
CA SER A 75 -20.65 11.84 -0.99
C SER A 75 -19.45 12.43 -0.24
N GLU A 76 -19.10 13.66 -0.59
CA GLU A 76 -18.06 14.43 0.11
C GLU A 76 -18.46 14.77 1.54
N THR A 77 -19.77 14.82 1.82
CA THR A 77 -20.31 15.13 3.16
C THR A 77 -20.13 13.98 4.16
N LEU A 78 -19.75 12.78 3.71
CA LEU A 78 -19.42 11.65 4.57
C LEU A 78 -18.27 11.93 5.54
N GLY A 79 -17.36 12.80 5.13
CA GLY A 79 -16.14 13.13 5.86
C GLY A 79 -14.90 12.81 5.07
N VAL A 80 -13.80 12.50 5.75
CA VAL A 80 -12.50 12.22 5.10
C VAL A 80 -11.89 10.92 5.62
N VAL A 81 -11.06 10.30 4.79
CA VAL A 81 -10.22 9.18 5.17
C VAL A 81 -8.76 9.64 5.29
N ILE A 82 -8.01 9.04 6.20
CA ILE A 82 -6.57 9.26 6.33
C ILE A 82 -5.84 7.98 5.91
N GLY A 83 -4.93 8.10 4.96
CA GLY A 83 -3.96 7.08 4.62
C GLY A 83 -2.59 7.43 5.19
N ALA A 84 -1.94 6.50 5.87
CA ALA A 84 -0.57 6.63 6.35
C ALA A 84 0.26 5.46 5.85
N ASP A 85 1.38 5.74 5.20
CA ASP A 85 2.38 4.75 4.79
C ASP A 85 3.65 4.99 5.61
N LEU A 86 3.95 4.05 6.48
CA LEU A 86 5.13 4.04 7.31
C LEU A 86 6.13 3.06 6.69
N GLY A 87 7.18 3.59 6.07
CA GLY A 87 8.31 2.79 5.62
C GLY A 87 9.42 2.76 6.68
N ALA A 88 10.47 1.98 6.47
CA ALA A 88 11.59 1.90 7.42
C ALA A 88 12.32 3.25 7.60
N THR A 89 12.39 4.07 6.55
CA THR A 89 13.18 5.32 6.51
C THR A 89 12.40 6.56 6.11
N SER A 90 11.11 6.43 5.79
CA SER A 90 10.24 7.56 5.45
C SER A 90 8.81 7.24 5.79
N MET A 91 8.02 8.28 6.07
CA MET A 91 6.57 8.17 6.16
C MET A 91 5.88 9.12 5.20
N GLN A 92 4.70 8.74 4.77
CA GLN A 92 3.80 9.58 4.00
C GLN A 92 2.40 9.52 4.60
N ILE A 93 1.75 10.66 4.74
CA ILE A 93 0.38 10.75 5.23
C ILE A 93 -0.43 11.57 4.22
N ALA A 94 -1.66 11.14 3.94
CA ALA A 94 -2.59 11.85 3.10
C ALA A 94 -3.97 11.93 3.74
N VAL A 95 -4.63 13.07 3.60
CA VAL A 95 -6.05 13.27 3.88
C VAL A 95 -6.78 13.25 2.55
N MET A 96 -7.80 12.42 2.43
CA MET A 96 -8.49 12.15 1.17
C MET A 96 -10.01 12.19 1.38
N ARG A 97 -10.74 12.51 0.33
CA ARG A 97 -12.19 12.31 0.25
C ARG A 97 -12.53 10.81 0.15
N PRO A 98 -13.79 10.42 0.36
CA PRO A 98 -14.22 9.03 0.22
C PRO A 98 -13.98 8.44 -1.19
N ASP A 99 -13.89 9.28 -2.22
CA ASP A 99 -13.56 8.89 -3.60
C ASP A 99 -12.05 8.80 -3.88
N MET A 100 -11.22 8.84 -2.83
CA MET A 100 -9.75 8.83 -2.87
C MET A 100 -9.11 10.10 -3.48
N THR A 101 -9.86 11.18 -3.68
CA THR A 101 -9.28 12.48 -4.06
C THR A 101 -8.43 13.02 -2.91
N VAL A 102 -7.15 13.26 -3.17
CA VAL A 102 -6.19 13.76 -2.17
C VAL A 102 -6.42 15.24 -1.91
N LEU A 103 -6.73 15.61 -0.67
CA LEU A 103 -6.90 17.00 -0.22
C LEU A 103 -5.58 17.62 0.27
N ALA A 104 -4.82 16.83 1.04
CA ALA A 104 -3.49 17.24 1.50
C ALA A 104 -2.62 16.00 1.69
N ARG A 105 -1.32 16.16 1.49
CA ARG A 105 -0.34 15.10 1.76
C ARG A 105 0.95 15.71 2.32
N HIS A 106 1.66 14.88 3.10
CA HIS A 106 2.98 15.19 3.60
C HIS A 106 3.86 13.95 3.56
N ARG A 107 5.13 14.13 3.26
CA ARG A 107 6.15 13.08 3.31
C ARG A 107 7.38 13.63 4.02
N GLU A 108 7.93 12.84 4.94
CA GLU A 108 9.18 13.18 5.61
C GLU A 108 10.03 11.93 5.88
N PRO A 109 11.36 12.09 6.05
CA PRO A 109 12.23 11.01 6.50
C PRO A 109 11.93 10.69 7.97
N ILE A 110 12.02 9.41 8.31
CA ILE A 110 11.94 8.89 9.68
C ILE A 110 12.92 7.74 9.87
N ASP A 111 13.09 7.32 11.11
CA ASP A 111 13.74 6.06 11.46
C ASP A 111 12.81 5.28 12.39
N VAL A 112 12.19 4.22 11.89
CA VAL A 112 11.25 3.39 12.67
C VAL A 112 11.87 2.76 13.92
N ARG A 113 13.21 2.67 13.99
CA ARG A 113 13.96 2.17 15.15
C ARG A 113 13.88 3.09 16.37
N GLN A 114 13.37 4.32 16.21
CA GLN A 114 13.10 5.22 17.35
C GLN A 114 11.94 4.76 18.23
N GLY A 115 11.28 3.67 17.85
CA GLY A 115 10.20 3.04 18.60
C GLY A 115 8.81 3.64 18.33
N PRO A 116 7.76 2.87 18.72
CA PRO A 116 6.38 3.23 18.39
C PRO A 116 5.92 4.54 19.01
N GLY A 117 6.32 4.83 20.23
CA GLY A 117 5.90 6.04 20.96
C GLY A 117 6.30 7.34 20.23
N VAL A 118 7.57 7.44 19.81
CA VAL A 118 8.10 8.62 19.11
C VAL A 118 7.46 8.75 17.71
N ILE A 119 7.49 7.68 16.95
CA ILE A 119 7.00 7.70 15.55
C ILE A 119 5.49 7.95 15.51
N LEU A 120 4.70 7.26 16.32
CA LEU A 120 3.24 7.42 16.27
C LEU A 120 2.77 8.76 16.85
N ALA A 121 3.53 9.35 17.80
CA ALA A 121 3.27 10.72 18.24
C ALA A 121 3.44 11.71 17.08
N ARG A 122 4.48 11.54 16.25
CA ARG A 122 4.71 12.36 15.06
C ARG A 122 3.63 12.13 14.00
N VAL A 123 3.28 10.85 13.72
CA VAL A 123 2.16 10.49 12.82
C VAL A 123 0.87 11.19 13.24
N ARG A 124 0.50 11.08 14.52
CA ARG A 124 -0.71 11.71 15.07
C ARG A 124 -0.67 13.24 14.95
N GLY A 125 0.48 13.84 15.19
CA GLY A 125 0.71 15.28 15.01
C GLY A 125 0.46 15.70 13.55
N LEU A 126 1.10 15.03 12.60
CA LEU A 126 0.94 15.30 11.16
C LEU A 126 -0.49 15.09 10.67
N MET A 127 -1.20 14.06 11.14
CA MET A 127 -2.61 13.87 10.80
C MET A 127 -3.44 15.08 11.19
N ARG A 128 -3.23 15.63 12.41
CA ARG A 128 -3.92 16.84 12.87
C ARG A 128 -3.52 18.08 12.09
N GLU A 129 -2.23 18.25 11.80
CA GLU A 129 -1.71 19.36 10.98
C GLU A 129 -2.34 19.36 9.57
N LEU A 130 -2.42 18.20 8.92
CA LEU A 130 -3.02 18.06 7.59
C LEU A 130 -4.53 18.32 7.60
N LEU A 131 -5.26 17.83 8.61
CA LEU A 131 -6.67 18.14 8.78
C LEU A 131 -6.90 19.64 8.96
N ALA A 132 -6.13 20.30 9.83
CA ALA A 132 -6.23 21.73 10.05
C ALA A 132 -5.95 22.54 8.76
N ARG A 133 -4.97 22.13 7.96
CA ARG A 133 -4.69 22.74 6.64
C ARG A 133 -5.86 22.63 5.66
N CYS A 134 -6.67 21.59 5.80
CA CYS A 134 -7.89 21.41 5.00
C CYS A 134 -9.14 22.08 5.64
N GLY A 135 -9.01 22.73 6.79
CA GLY A 135 -10.16 23.27 7.53
C GLY A 135 -11.05 22.20 8.16
N LEU A 136 -10.48 21.00 8.40
CA LEU A 136 -11.22 19.85 8.90
C LEU A 136 -10.86 19.53 10.36
N ALA A 137 -11.83 18.97 11.09
CA ALA A 137 -11.66 18.54 12.48
C ALA A 137 -11.55 17.00 12.57
N ALA A 138 -10.97 16.51 13.67
CA ALA A 138 -10.76 15.08 13.88
C ALA A 138 -12.06 14.23 13.84
N HIS A 139 -13.20 14.79 14.24
CA HIS A 139 -14.49 14.08 14.20
C HIS A 139 -15.03 13.85 12.77
N GLN A 140 -14.48 14.53 11.76
CA GLN A 140 -14.82 14.34 10.35
C GLN A 140 -14.04 13.21 9.69
N VAL A 141 -13.07 12.61 10.40
CA VAL A 141 -12.35 11.42 9.94
C VAL A 141 -13.26 10.21 10.10
N ILE A 142 -13.53 9.54 8.99
CA ILE A 142 -14.42 8.37 8.94
C ILE A 142 -13.69 7.03 8.96
N ALA A 143 -12.41 7.02 8.54
CA ALA A 143 -11.55 5.85 8.65
C ALA A 143 -10.07 6.26 8.56
N ILE A 144 -9.21 5.44 9.16
CA ILE A 144 -7.75 5.56 9.04
C ILE A 144 -7.21 4.21 8.54
N GLY A 145 -6.42 4.24 7.45
CA GLY A 145 -5.64 3.11 6.97
C GLY A 145 -4.15 3.38 7.17
N MET A 146 -3.42 2.43 7.76
CA MET A 146 -1.98 2.58 8.00
C MET A 146 -1.21 1.36 7.52
N GLY A 147 -0.25 1.58 6.61
CA GLY A 147 0.74 0.60 6.17
C GLY A 147 1.99 0.67 7.03
N VAL A 148 2.53 -0.48 7.40
CA VAL A 148 3.75 -0.60 8.19
C VAL A 148 4.68 -1.65 7.60
N PRO A 149 6.02 -1.54 7.74
CA PRO A 149 6.95 -2.54 7.26
C PRO A 149 6.96 -3.75 8.21
N GLY A 150 6.77 -4.93 7.66
CA GLY A 150 6.79 -6.20 8.39
C GLY A 150 5.42 -6.88 8.47
N PRO A 151 5.38 -8.10 9.03
CA PRO A 151 4.17 -8.87 9.19
C PRO A 151 3.17 -8.21 10.15
N VAL A 152 1.90 -8.19 9.78
CA VAL A 152 0.81 -7.65 10.58
C VAL A 152 -0.29 -8.69 10.73
N ASP A 153 -0.70 -8.94 11.95
CA ASP A 153 -1.98 -9.57 12.21
C ASP A 153 -3.08 -8.54 11.91
N PHE A 154 -3.75 -8.74 10.79
CA PHE A 154 -4.75 -7.79 10.29
C PHE A 154 -5.96 -7.66 11.22
N GLU A 155 -6.34 -8.71 11.95
CA GLU A 155 -7.49 -8.69 12.85
C GLU A 155 -7.22 -7.87 14.10
N SER A 156 -6.06 -8.03 14.73
CA SER A 156 -5.65 -7.25 15.89
C SER A 156 -5.05 -5.89 15.54
N GLY A 157 -4.44 -5.77 14.34
CA GLY A 157 -3.68 -4.58 13.91
C GLY A 157 -2.34 -4.46 14.62
N GLN A 158 -1.77 -5.57 15.09
CA GLN A 158 -0.48 -5.65 15.75
C GLN A 158 0.59 -6.16 14.79
N LEU A 159 1.82 -5.67 14.94
CA LEU A 159 2.98 -6.25 14.27
C LEU A 159 3.37 -7.55 14.95
N VAL A 160 3.86 -8.49 14.15
CA VAL A 160 4.29 -9.83 14.60
C VAL A 160 5.76 -10.02 14.26
N ASN A 161 6.62 -10.01 15.27
CA ASN A 161 8.07 -10.19 15.14
C ASN A 161 8.70 -9.37 13.99
N PRO A 162 8.51 -8.05 13.93
CA PRO A 162 8.97 -7.24 12.80
C PRO A 162 10.50 -7.10 12.83
N PRO A 163 11.26 -7.64 11.85
CA PRO A 163 12.73 -7.72 11.93
C PRO A 163 13.43 -6.35 11.99
N LEU A 164 12.85 -5.33 11.39
CA LEU A 164 13.39 -3.96 11.34
C LEU A 164 12.89 -3.08 12.48
N MET A 165 11.94 -3.53 13.28
CA MET A 165 11.20 -2.74 14.26
C MET A 165 10.93 -3.56 15.54
N PRO A 166 11.95 -4.10 16.24
CA PRO A 166 11.74 -5.04 17.34
C PRO A 166 10.87 -4.48 18.47
N ASP A 167 10.99 -3.18 18.79
CA ASP A 167 10.22 -2.53 19.85
C ASP A 167 8.72 -2.34 19.51
N TRP A 168 8.31 -2.70 18.30
CA TRP A 168 6.92 -2.62 17.84
C TRP A 168 6.16 -3.94 17.99
N ASP A 169 6.85 -5.02 18.33
CA ASP A 169 6.22 -6.34 18.51
C ASP A 169 5.11 -6.28 19.55
N GLY A 170 3.91 -6.72 19.17
CA GLY A 170 2.73 -6.67 20.04
C GLY A 170 2.18 -5.28 20.33
N PHE A 171 2.76 -4.19 19.82
CA PHE A 171 2.23 -2.84 20.05
C PHE A 171 0.94 -2.61 19.25
N SER A 172 -0.13 -2.15 19.91
CA SER A 172 -1.40 -1.84 19.27
C SER A 172 -1.41 -0.43 18.67
N ILE A 173 -1.04 -0.32 17.39
CA ILE A 173 -1.13 0.95 16.64
C ILE A 173 -2.59 1.42 16.59
N ARG A 174 -3.52 0.48 16.44
CA ARG A 174 -4.96 0.75 16.39
C ARG A 174 -5.46 1.47 17.63
N ASP A 175 -5.12 0.97 18.81
CA ASP A 175 -5.57 1.57 20.06
C ASP A 175 -4.95 2.94 20.29
N TYR A 176 -3.65 3.08 19.98
CA TYR A 176 -2.96 4.37 20.08
C TYR A 176 -3.61 5.47 19.22
N LEU A 177 -3.99 5.17 17.99
CA LEU A 177 -4.62 6.16 17.11
C LEU A 177 -6.09 6.41 17.51
N ARG A 178 -6.79 5.40 18.04
CA ARG A 178 -8.18 5.55 18.54
C ARG A 178 -8.30 6.50 19.72
N GLU A 179 -7.28 6.70 20.50
CA GLU A 179 -7.27 7.74 21.53
C GLU A 179 -7.46 9.16 20.96
N ALA A 180 -7.03 9.39 19.75
CA ALA A 180 -7.05 10.71 19.10
C ALA A 180 -8.17 10.87 18.07
N PHE A 181 -8.64 9.77 17.47
CA PHE A 181 -9.62 9.75 16.39
C PHE A 181 -10.72 8.72 16.70
N ALA A 182 -11.95 9.17 16.76
CA ALA A 182 -13.11 8.29 16.99
C ALA A 182 -13.49 7.47 15.74
N ALA A 183 -12.52 7.21 14.84
CA ALA A 183 -12.68 6.50 13.58
C ALA A 183 -12.13 5.07 13.68
N PRO A 184 -12.64 4.12 12.90
CA PRO A 184 -12.02 2.81 12.74
C PRO A 184 -10.62 2.96 12.16
N VAL A 185 -9.66 2.20 12.71
CA VAL A 185 -8.26 2.17 12.27
C VAL A 185 -7.95 0.77 11.75
N PHE A 186 -7.44 0.71 10.52
CA PHE A 186 -7.00 -0.50 9.85
C PHE A 186 -5.49 -0.44 9.68
N VAL A 187 -4.79 -1.48 10.12
CA VAL A 187 -3.34 -1.60 9.99
C VAL A 187 -3.03 -2.84 9.15
N ASP A 188 -2.14 -2.71 8.19
CA ASP A 188 -1.71 -3.81 7.33
C ASP A 188 -0.23 -3.62 6.95
N ASN A 189 0.34 -4.64 6.35
CA ASN A 189 1.66 -4.52 5.72
C ASN A 189 1.61 -3.46 4.59
N ASP A 190 2.69 -2.68 4.45
CA ASP A 190 2.79 -1.60 3.47
C ASP A 190 2.61 -2.07 2.02
N VAL A 191 3.12 -3.26 1.66
CA VAL A 191 2.97 -3.82 0.31
C VAL A 191 1.56 -4.35 0.06
N ASN A 192 0.87 -4.84 1.10
CA ASN A 192 -0.56 -5.17 1.01
C ASN A 192 -1.41 -3.94 0.72
N LEU A 193 -1.12 -2.79 1.35
CA LEU A 193 -1.80 -1.53 1.03
C LEU A 193 -1.45 -1.02 -0.36
N MET A 194 -0.21 -1.20 -0.83
CA MET A 194 0.12 -0.94 -2.24
C MET A 194 -0.74 -1.77 -3.18
N ALA A 195 -0.95 -3.06 -2.88
CA ALA A 195 -1.80 -3.93 -3.68
C ALA A 195 -3.27 -3.48 -3.68
N LEU A 196 -3.80 -3.02 -2.53
CA LEU A 196 -5.14 -2.41 -2.45
C LEU A 196 -5.24 -1.14 -3.30
N GLY A 197 -4.21 -0.28 -3.27
CA GLY A 197 -4.13 0.91 -4.12
C GLY A 197 -4.14 0.57 -5.62
N GLU A 198 -3.39 -0.47 -6.03
CA GLU A 198 -3.41 -0.96 -7.41
C GLU A 198 -4.76 -1.58 -7.79
N MET A 199 -5.43 -2.31 -6.88
CA MET A 199 -6.80 -2.79 -7.12
C MET A 199 -7.76 -1.64 -7.40
N TYR A 200 -7.67 -0.54 -6.64
CA TYR A 200 -8.48 0.65 -6.84
C TYR A 200 -8.16 1.30 -8.21
N ARG A 201 -6.88 1.52 -8.52
CA ARG A 201 -6.43 2.09 -9.80
C ARG A 201 -6.88 1.27 -11.00
N LEU A 202 -6.85 -0.06 -10.88
CA LEU A 202 -7.29 -1.00 -11.90
C LEU A 202 -8.81 -1.25 -11.89
N GLN A 203 -9.56 -0.55 -11.03
CA GLN A 203 -11.01 -0.71 -10.88
C GLN A 203 -11.44 -2.20 -10.74
N ARG A 204 -10.61 -3.00 -10.07
CA ARG A 204 -10.77 -4.45 -9.90
C ARG A 204 -10.86 -5.26 -11.22
N ASN A 205 -10.41 -4.71 -12.35
CA ASN A 205 -10.44 -5.41 -13.64
C ASN A 205 -9.45 -6.59 -13.73
N LEU A 206 -8.44 -6.61 -12.83
CA LEU A 206 -7.52 -7.74 -12.68
C LEU A 206 -7.76 -8.40 -11.32
N PRO A 207 -8.46 -9.54 -11.27
CA PRO A 207 -8.76 -10.21 -10.00
C PRO A 207 -7.55 -10.93 -9.40
N ASN A 208 -6.47 -11.07 -10.17
CA ASN A 208 -5.28 -11.82 -9.78
C ASN A 208 -4.02 -11.12 -10.27
N PHE A 209 -3.20 -10.60 -9.36
CA PHE A 209 -1.90 -9.99 -9.66
C PHE A 209 -0.98 -9.98 -8.43
N LEU A 210 0.27 -9.61 -8.65
CA LEU A 210 1.28 -9.41 -7.63
C LEU A 210 1.79 -7.97 -7.71
N VAL A 211 2.03 -7.36 -6.55
CA VAL A 211 2.77 -6.11 -6.41
C VAL A 211 4.07 -6.42 -5.71
N ILE A 212 5.20 -6.10 -6.32
CA ILE A 212 6.52 -6.29 -5.73
C ILE A 212 7.09 -4.93 -5.34
N LYS A 213 7.46 -4.79 -4.09
CA LYS A 213 8.22 -3.65 -3.57
C LYS A 213 9.67 -4.08 -3.39
N VAL A 214 10.58 -3.38 -4.06
CA VAL A 214 12.02 -3.49 -3.84
C VAL A 214 12.49 -2.17 -3.29
N GLY A 215 12.82 -2.14 -2.01
CA GLY A 215 13.24 -0.94 -1.28
C GLY A 215 14.25 -1.29 -0.21
N THR A 216 14.08 -0.81 1.02
CA THR A 216 14.91 -1.23 2.17
C THR A 216 14.79 -2.74 2.42
N GLY A 217 13.59 -3.31 2.20
CA GLY A 217 13.34 -4.74 2.11
C GLY A 217 12.70 -5.11 0.77
N ILE A 218 12.36 -6.41 0.61
CA ILE A 218 11.65 -6.94 -0.55
C ILE A 218 10.37 -7.63 -0.07
N GLY A 219 9.21 -7.08 -0.47
CA GLY A 219 7.90 -7.60 -0.12
C GLY A 219 7.00 -7.80 -1.34
N CYS A 220 5.95 -8.57 -1.17
CA CYS A 220 4.96 -8.87 -2.19
C CYS A 220 3.54 -8.71 -1.66
N GLY A 221 2.74 -7.85 -2.30
CA GLY A 221 1.29 -7.84 -2.13
C GLY A 221 0.66 -8.83 -3.09
N ILE A 222 -0.02 -9.83 -2.58
CA ILE A 222 -0.63 -10.90 -3.37
C ILE A 222 -2.13 -10.65 -3.47
N VAL A 223 -2.64 -10.50 -4.69
CA VAL A 223 -4.09 -10.41 -4.93
C VAL A 223 -4.58 -11.68 -5.60
N CYS A 224 -5.57 -12.33 -4.96
CA CYS A 224 -6.23 -13.53 -5.45
C CYS A 224 -7.75 -13.32 -5.40
N HIS A 225 -8.44 -13.60 -6.52
CA HIS A 225 -9.90 -13.44 -6.63
C HIS A 225 -10.40 -12.06 -6.19
N GLY A 226 -9.64 -11.01 -6.50
CA GLY A 226 -9.98 -9.63 -6.13
C GLY A 226 -9.89 -9.34 -4.63
N GLN A 227 -9.08 -10.08 -3.89
CA GLN A 227 -8.81 -9.88 -2.47
C GLN A 227 -7.31 -9.99 -2.19
N VAL A 228 -6.81 -9.20 -1.24
CA VAL A 228 -5.44 -9.32 -0.76
C VAL A 228 -5.31 -10.60 0.05
N TYR A 229 -4.39 -11.47 -0.36
CA TYR A 229 -4.08 -12.72 0.30
C TYR A 229 -2.97 -12.51 1.33
N ARG A 230 -3.31 -12.58 2.61
CA ARG A 230 -2.38 -12.33 3.73
C ARG A 230 -1.73 -13.60 4.29
N GLY A 231 -2.26 -14.79 3.92
CA GLY A 231 -1.86 -16.04 4.55
C GLY A 231 -2.43 -16.19 5.98
N ALA A 232 -2.02 -17.25 6.67
CA ALA A 232 -2.52 -17.58 8.00
C ALA A 232 -2.09 -16.55 9.08
N ASN A 233 -0.87 -16.01 8.95
CA ASN A 233 -0.24 -15.14 9.98
C ASN A 233 0.15 -13.77 9.42
N GLY A 234 -0.48 -13.30 8.34
CA GLY A 234 -0.13 -12.02 7.72
C GLY A 234 1.17 -11.99 6.91
N SER A 235 1.90 -13.13 6.81
CA SER A 235 3.24 -13.20 6.21
C SER A 235 3.28 -13.75 4.78
N ALA A 236 2.14 -13.86 4.09
CA ALA A 236 2.13 -14.43 2.73
C ALA A 236 3.01 -13.66 1.73
N GLY A 237 3.24 -12.39 1.98
CA GLY A 237 4.03 -11.47 1.15
C GLY A 237 5.51 -11.38 1.50
N ASP A 238 6.02 -12.12 2.48
CA ASP A 238 7.42 -12.06 2.94
C ASP A 238 8.38 -12.80 2.00
N VAL A 239 8.20 -12.57 0.71
CA VAL A 239 8.96 -13.24 -0.37
C VAL A 239 10.44 -12.87 -0.41
N GLY A 240 10.80 -11.73 0.19
CA GLY A 240 12.19 -11.30 0.34
C GLY A 240 13.06 -12.30 1.09
N HIS A 241 12.45 -13.18 1.89
CA HIS A 241 13.14 -14.20 2.68
C HIS A 241 13.23 -15.57 1.99
N ILE A 242 12.82 -15.67 0.73
CA ILE A 242 13.10 -16.85 -0.10
C ILE A 242 14.61 -16.93 -0.33
N CYS A 243 15.21 -18.11 -0.01
CA CYS A 243 16.61 -18.38 -0.28
C CYS A 243 16.81 -18.60 -1.78
N VAL A 244 17.64 -17.79 -2.42
CA VAL A 244 18.03 -17.89 -3.84
C VAL A 244 19.48 -18.30 -4.01
N ASP A 245 20.30 -18.27 -2.95
CA ASP A 245 21.68 -18.73 -2.94
C ASP A 245 22.06 -19.25 -1.54
N GLN A 246 22.22 -20.55 -1.40
CA GLN A 246 22.59 -21.18 -0.11
C GLN A 246 23.93 -20.72 0.48
N HIS A 247 24.81 -20.14 -0.36
CA HIS A 247 26.09 -19.59 0.04
C HIS A 247 26.10 -18.07 0.13
N GLY A 248 24.93 -17.43 -0.04
CA GLY A 248 24.75 -16.00 0.04
C GLY A 248 24.93 -15.43 1.46
N PRO A 249 24.83 -14.11 1.63
CA PRO A 249 25.02 -13.46 2.92
C PRO A 249 23.90 -13.82 3.91
N ARG A 250 24.17 -13.64 5.22
CA ARG A 250 23.16 -13.74 6.26
C ARG A 250 22.12 -12.63 6.12
N CYS A 251 20.85 -12.98 6.29
CA CYS A 251 19.70 -12.08 6.31
C CYS A 251 19.37 -11.68 7.74
N HIS A 252 18.71 -10.52 7.93
CA HIS A 252 18.19 -10.08 9.22
C HIS A 252 17.17 -11.04 9.82
N CYS A 253 16.45 -11.81 9.01
CA CYS A 253 15.52 -12.84 9.46
C CYS A 253 16.21 -14.08 10.09
N GLY A 254 17.53 -14.13 10.11
CA GLY A 254 18.33 -15.24 10.62
C GLY A 254 18.71 -16.29 9.56
N ASN A 255 18.04 -16.32 8.41
CA ASN A 255 18.37 -17.24 7.30
C ASN A 255 19.59 -16.76 6.50
N GLN A 256 20.07 -17.61 5.60
CA GLN A 256 21.17 -17.32 4.69
C GLN A 256 20.68 -17.30 3.23
N GLY A 257 21.22 -16.35 2.43
CA GLY A 257 20.97 -16.29 1.00
C GLY A 257 19.57 -15.86 0.59
N CYS A 258 18.87 -15.12 1.46
CA CYS A 258 17.60 -14.51 1.11
C CYS A 258 17.76 -13.49 -0.02
N VAL A 259 16.79 -13.41 -0.93
CA VAL A 259 16.82 -12.44 -2.04
C VAL A 259 16.95 -11.00 -1.52
N GLU A 260 16.33 -10.67 -0.41
CA GLU A 260 16.44 -9.36 0.23
C GLU A 260 17.87 -9.00 0.62
N ALA A 261 18.59 -9.91 1.26
CA ALA A 261 19.97 -9.69 1.67
C ALA A 261 20.94 -9.49 0.48
N MET A 262 20.50 -9.83 -0.75
CA MET A 262 21.30 -9.80 -1.97
C MET A 262 20.82 -8.77 -2.99
N ALA A 263 19.55 -8.35 -2.97
CA ALA A 263 18.95 -7.53 -4.01
C ALA A 263 18.18 -6.30 -3.49
N ALA A 264 17.99 -6.15 -2.17
CA ALA A 264 17.38 -4.94 -1.61
C ALA A 264 18.32 -3.73 -1.67
N ALA A 265 17.79 -2.52 -1.52
CA ALA A 265 18.56 -1.28 -1.62
C ALA A 265 19.84 -1.26 -0.75
N PRO A 266 19.82 -1.71 0.52
CA PRO A 266 21.04 -1.77 1.33
C PRO A 266 22.09 -2.75 0.78
N ALA A 267 21.65 -3.86 0.17
CA ALA A 267 22.56 -4.83 -0.44
C ALA A 267 23.24 -4.25 -1.69
N MET A 268 22.47 -3.55 -2.53
CA MET A 268 22.99 -2.88 -3.72
C MET A 268 23.97 -1.75 -3.35
N ALA A 269 23.65 -0.95 -2.32
CA ALA A 269 24.53 0.11 -1.81
C ALA A 269 25.86 -0.46 -1.27
N ARG A 270 25.82 -1.59 -0.55
CA ARG A 270 27.01 -2.30 -0.09
C ARG A 270 27.88 -2.78 -1.26
N MET A 271 27.28 -3.43 -2.27
CA MET A 271 27.99 -3.86 -3.47
C MET A 271 28.63 -2.68 -4.22
N ALA A 272 27.94 -1.54 -4.27
CA ALA A 272 28.47 -0.33 -4.87
C ALA A 272 29.68 0.22 -4.10
N THR A 273 29.62 0.19 -2.76
CA THR A 273 30.76 0.59 -1.92
C THR A 273 31.96 -0.32 -2.14
N GLU A 274 31.75 -1.62 -2.23
CA GLU A 274 32.82 -2.60 -2.52
C GLU A 274 33.42 -2.37 -3.92
N ALA A 275 32.60 -2.12 -4.94
CA ALA A 275 33.03 -1.82 -6.30
C ALA A 275 33.84 -0.51 -6.37
N ALA A 276 33.39 0.54 -5.66
CA ALA A 276 34.11 1.80 -5.53
C ALA A 276 35.52 1.60 -4.89
N GLN A 277 35.57 0.83 -3.80
CA GLN A 277 36.83 0.52 -3.10
C GLN A 277 37.81 -0.32 -3.94
N ARG A 278 37.28 -1.18 -4.82
CA ARG A 278 38.13 -1.96 -5.78
C ARG A 278 38.51 -1.17 -7.02
N GLY A 279 38.07 0.08 -7.16
CA GLY A 279 38.35 0.92 -8.33
C GLY A 279 37.59 0.53 -9.60
N GLU A 280 36.49 -0.23 -9.47
CA GLU A 280 35.66 -0.68 -10.60
C GLU A 280 34.73 0.42 -11.15
N SER A 281 34.53 1.50 -10.39
CA SER A 281 33.74 2.69 -10.78
C SER A 281 34.38 3.96 -10.20
N ALA A 282 34.84 4.83 -11.08
CA ALA A 282 35.36 6.14 -10.68
C ALA A 282 34.24 7.05 -10.14
N LEU A 283 33.06 6.99 -10.71
CA LEU A 283 31.88 7.77 -10.27
C LEU A 283 31.46 7.41 -8.85
N LEU A 284 31.32 6.10 -8.56
CA LEU A 284 30.98 5.64 -7.22
C LEU A 284 32.09 5.93 -6.21
N ALA A 285 33.39 5.83 -6.63
CA ALA A 285 34.51 6.16 -5.76
C ALA A 285 34.55 7.65 -5.39
N GLU A 286 34.35 8.56 -6.33
CA GLU A 286 34.24 10.00 -6.10
C GLU A 286 33.09 10.33 -5.17
N ARG A 287 31.92 9.71 -5.42
CA ARG A 287 30.75 9.89 -4.57
C ARG A 287 30.98 9.39 -3.15
N LEU A 288 31.58 8.21 -3.00
CA LEU A 288 31.94 7.65 -1.69
C LEU A 288 32.90 8.56 -0.91
N GLN A 289 33.90 9.12 -1.58
CA GLN A 289 34.84 10.07 -0.98
C GLN A 289 34.16 11.36 -0.50
N SER A 290 33.17 11.86 -1.26
CA SER A 290 32.47 13.11 -0.94
C SER A 290 31.43 12.97 0.16
N THR A 291 30.75 11.82 0.28
CA THR A 291 29.61 11.60 1.19
C THR A 291 29.89 10.63 2.34
N GLY A 292 30.97 9.86 2.26
CA GLY A 292 31.31 8.81 3.22
C GLY A 292 30.47 7.53 3.10
N THR A 293 29.34 7.56 2.38
CA THR A 293 28.43 6.42 2.19
C THR A 293 27.78 6.48 0.80
N LEU A 294 27.43 5.32 0.25
CA LEU A 294 26.65 5.23 -0.98
C LEU A 294 25.21 4.78 -0.69
N THR A 295 24.30 5.31 -1.45
CA THR A 295 22.87 4.96 -1.42
C THR A 295 22.45 4.31 -2.72
N ILE A 296 21.22 3.76 -2.77
CA ILE A 296 20.66 3.20 -4.01
C ILE A 296 20.45 4.28 -5.09
N GLU A 297 20.19 5.50 -4.67
CA GLU A 297 20.05 6.67 -5.56
C GLU A 297 21.37 6.97 -6.27
N ASP A 298 22.50 6.83 -5.57
CA ASP A 298 23.83 7.00 -6.15
C ASP A 298 24.12 5.90 -7.20
N VAL A 299 23.76 4.65 -6.89
CA VAL A 299 23.84 3.53 -7.84
C VAL A 299 22.97 3.77 -9.07
N ALA A 300 21.71 4.22 -8.86
CA ALA A 300 20.80 4.51 -9.95
C ALA A 300 21.30 5.68 -10.82
N GLN A 301 21.91 6.70 -10.21
CA GLN A 301 22.49 7.82 -10.94
C GLN A 301 23.71 7.39 -11.77
N ALA A 302 24.63 6.63 -11.19
CA ALA A 302 25.80 6.08 -11.91
C ALA A 302 25.35 5.18 -13.07
N SER A 303 24.37 4.32 -12.86
CA SER A 303 23.79 3.49 -13.91
C SER A 303 23.23 4.30 -15.10
N ARG A 304 22.49 5.41 -14.82
CA ARG A 304 21.95 6.28 -15.87
C ARG A 304 23.04 6.95 -16.71
N THR A 305 24.22 7.16 -16.15
CA THR A 305 25.37 7.70 -16.88
C THR A 305 26.22 6.64 -17.56
N GLY A 306 25.77 5.37 -17.53
CA GLY A 306 26.42 4.27 -18.23
C GLY A 306 27.53 3.56 -17.43
N ASP A 307 27.63 3.79 -16.13
CA ASP A 307 28.63 3.12 -15.28
C ASP A 307 28.45 1.60 -15.31
N VAL A 308 29.50 0.89 -15.65
CA VAL A 308 29.48 -0.57 -15.88
C VAL A 308 29.23 -1.33 -14.57
N ALA A 309 29.87 -0.91 -13.47
CA ALA A 309 29.72 -1.56 -12.17
C ALA A 309 28.31 -1.36 -11.60
N ALA A 310 27.78 -0.13 -11.68
CA ALA A 310 26.42 0.17 -11.26
C ALA A 310 25.37 -0.62 -12.08
N ASN A 311 25.57 -0.72 -13.41
CA ASN A 311 24.69 -1.52 -14.27
C ASN A 311 24.73 -3.01 -13.89
N ALA A 312 25.92 -3.57 -13.62
CA ALA A 312 26.07 -4.97 -13.21
C ALA A 312 25.37 -5.26 -11.87
N ILE A 313 25.45 -4.33 -10.91
CA ILE A 313 24.75 -4.44 -9.62
C ILE A 313 23.24 -4.50 -9.82
N ILE A 314 22.67 -3.58 -10.62
CA ILE A 314 21.22 -3.52 -10.90
C ILE A 314 20.77 -4.78 -11.65
N GLN A 315 21.52 -5.22 -12.65
CA GLN A 315 21.21 -6.44 -13.42
C GLN A 315 21.21 -7.69 -12.54
N ARG A 316 22.22 -7.82 -11.65
CA ARG A 316 22.27 -8.93 -10.68
C ARG A 316 21.06 -8.92 -9.76
N ALA A 317 20.73 -7.76 -9.17
CA ALA A 317 19.55 -7.63 -8.32
C ALA A 317 18.26 -8.00 -9.07
N GLY A 318 18.09 -7.50 -10.30
CA GLY A 318 16.95 -7.84 -11.16
C GLY A 318 16.84 -9.33 -11.46
N SER A 319 17.98 -10.01 -11.74
CA SER A 319 18.01 -11.45 -11.98
C SER A 319 17.58 -12.26 -10.75
N LEU A 320 18.03 -11.88 -9.56
CA LEU A 320 17.64 -12.55 -8.30
C LEU A 320 16.15 -12.36 -7.99
N VAL A 321 15.63 -11.14 -8.17
CA VAL A 321 14.20 -10.86 -8.06
C VAL A 321 13.41 -11.66 -9.10
N GLY A 322 13.90 -11.78 -10.33
CA GLY A 322 13.30 -12.59 -11.38
C GLY A 322 13.20 -14.07 -11.03
N GLN A 323 14.24 -14.65 -10.42
CA GLN A 323 14.26 -16.05 -9.94
C GLN A 323 13.21 -16.26 -8.83
N MET A 324 13.15 -15.36 -7.87
CA MET A 324 12.12 -15.37 -6.82
C MET A 324 10.71 -15.32 -7.43
N LEU A 325 10.47 -14.41 -8.37
CA LEU A 325 9.17 -14.26 -9.04
C LEU A 325 8.76 -15.52 -9.80
N ALA A 326 9.68 -16.16 -10.51
CA ALA A 326 9.42 -17.40 -11.22
C ALA A 326 8.91 -18.50 -10.26
N SER A 327 9.50 -18.61 -9.06
CA SER A 327 9.07 -19.57 -8.03
C SER A 327 7.65 -19.28 -7.54
N ILE A 328 7.33 -18.02 -7.24
CA ILE A 328 6.01 -17.61 -6.73
C ILE A 328 4.91 -17.82 -7.78
N VAL A 329 5.16 -17.39 -9.03
CA VAL A 329 4.17 -17.51 -10.11
C VAL A 329 3.89 -18.96 -10.45
N THR A 330 4.89 -19.84 -10.41
CA THR A 330 4.73 -21.27 -10.64
C THR A 330 3.89 -21.93 -9.54
N THR A 331 4.19 -21.63 -8.27
CA THR A 331 3.42 -22.14 -7.13
C THR A 331 1.95 -21.70 -7.18
N ARG A 332 1.69 -20.46 -7.58
CA ARG A 332 0.34 -19.92 -7.72
C ARG A 332 -0.46 -20.59 -8.84
N ARG A 333 0.17 -20.91 -9.97
CA ARG A 333 -0.49 -21.71 -11.04
C ARG A 333 -0.96 -23.07 -10.54
N MET A 334 -0.18 -23.71 -9.65
CA MET A 334 -0.57 -24.98 -9.03
C MET A 334 -1.77 -24.83 -8.08
N CYS A 335 -1.89 -23.72 -7.34
CA CYS A 335 -3.03 -23.46 -6.45
C CYS A 335 -4.32 -23.14 -7.22
N SER A 336 -4.25 -22.54 -8.41
CA SER A 336 -5.43 -22.24 -9.23
C SER A 336 -6.01 -23.47 -9.96
N LEU A 337 -5.27 -24.58 -10.05
CA LEU A 337 -5.71 -25.82 -10.68
C LEU A 337 -6.57 -26.71 -9.76
N ARG A 338 -6.81 -26.32 -8.50
CA ARG A 338 -7.66 -27.07 -7.55
C ARG A 338 -9.07 -26.50 -7.37
N GLY A 339 -9.52 -25.67 -8.28
CA GLY A 339 -10.87 -25.08 -8.33
C GLY A 339 -11.61 -25.51 -9.59
N GLY A 340 -11.70 -26.83 -9.82
CA GLY A 340 -12.57 -27.44 -10.81
C GLY A 340 -13.53 -28.38 -10.12
#